data_23fd46ab91f3a463f0378bd772a4ea77
#
_entry.id   23fd46ab91f3a463f0378bd772a4ea77
#
_cell.length_a   1.000
_cell.length_b   1.000
_cell.length_c   1.000
_cell.angle_alpha   90.00
_cell.angle_beta   90.00
_cell.angle_gamma   90.00
#
_symmetry.space_group_name_H-M   'P 1'
#
loop_
_entity.id
_entity.type
_entity.pdbx_description
1 polymer ?
#
loop_
_entity_poly.entity_id
_entity_poly.type
_entity_poly.pdbx_seq_one_letter_code
_entity_poly.pdbx_strand_id
1 'polypeptide(L)'
;MAALPVADEDGTVRERAVRGSHGHVADELDRARAREYALLATLLARGPGAELIGRLASLQGDATPLGMAHAALADAAGRSSEASAAREYFDLFDGLGQGQILPYASQYLTGSLYGRPLVELRETFRVLGVEQVNQSEPEDHIATLCETMAGLIGGAITGPGGCDRDFFAKYLATWAGRFFVDLERANPAGFYARVGSLGRAFMDIETEAYSFPA
;
A
#
# COMPACT_ATOMS: atom_id res chain seq x y z
N MET A 1 26.77 30.70 55.13
CA MET A 1 26.61 29.26 54.78
C MET A 1 25.29 29.12 54.07
N ALA A 2 25.33 29.21 52.74
CA ALA A 2 24.14 29.23 51.87
C ALA A 2 23.86 27.80 51.38
N ALA A 3 22.63 27.34 51.58
CA ALA A 3 22.17 26.05 51.09
C ALA A 3 21.94 26.12 49.56
N LEU A 4 22.49 25.15 48.83
CA LEU A 4 22.28 24.93 47.40
C LEU A 4 20.88 24.34 47.18
N PRO A 5 20.15 24.71 46.10
CA PRO A 5 18.90 24.08 45.76
C PRO A 5 19.15 22.69 45.16
N VAL A 6 18.42 21.71 45.68
CA VAL A 6 18.33 20.36 45.11
C VAL A 6 17.59 20.43 43.78
N ALA A 7 18.25 20.03 42.70
CA ALA A 7 17.64 19.92 41.39
C ALA A 7 16.64 18.77 41.38
N ASP A 8 15.39 19.05 40.92
CA ASP A 8 14.34 18.06 40.66
C ASP A 8 14.76 17.17 39.49
N GLU A 9 15.16 15.95 39.77
CA GLU A 9 15.47 14.91 38.74
C GLU A 9 14.25 14.33 38.06
N ASP A 10 13.02 14.77 38.41
CA ASP A 10 11.79 14.11 37.99
C ASP A 10 11.22 14.60 36.63
N GLY A 11 11.59 15.78 36.15
CA GLY A 11 11.12 16.39 34.91
C GLY A 11 11.69 15.74 33.65
N THR A 12 12.94 15.33 33.67
CA THR A 12 13.64 14.76 32.52
C THR A 12 13.26 13.30 32.24
N VAL A 13 12.89 12.54 33.25
CA VAL A 13 12.52 11.11 33.11
C VAL A 13 11.11 10.96 32.52
N ARG A 14 10.15 11.82 32.92
CA ARG A 14 8.79 11.81 32.36
C ARG A 14 8.76 12.27 30.90
N GLU A 15 9.52 13.29 30.54
CA GLU A 15 9.54 13.79 29.17
C GLU A 15 10.22 12.80 28.21
N ARG A 16 11.24 12.06 28.65
CA ARG A 16 11.88 10.99 27.88
C ARG A 16 10.98 9.77 27.70
N ALA A 17 10.22 9.37 28.71
CA ALA A 17 9.30 8.26 28.64
C ALA A 17 8.11 8.55 27.72
N VAL A 18 7.57 9.78 27.74
CA VAL A 18 6.50 10.22 26.85
C VAL A 18 6.96 10.29 25.40
N ARG A 19 8.14 10.83 25.10
CA ARG A 19 8.72 10.84 23.75
C ARG A 19 9.01 9.42 23.25
N GLY A 20 9.50 8.53 24.11
CA GLY A 20 9.76 7.13 23.75
C GLY A 20 8.49 6.35 23.41
N SER A 21 7.38 6.58 24.11
CA SER A 21 6.12 5.90 23.85
C SER A 21 5.45 6.38 22.56
N HIS A 22 5.50 7.68 22.23
CA HIS A 22 4.94 8.20 20.99
C HIS A 22 5.73 7.74 19.76
N GLY A 23 7.06 7.71 19.82
CA GLY A 23 7.91 7.18 18.77
C GLY A 23 7.67 5.69 18.51
N HIS A 24 7.46 4.89 19.55
CA HIS A 24 7.19 3.45 19.40
C HIS A 24 5.84 3.16 18.74
N VAL A 25 4.79 3.90 19.11
CA VAL A 25 3.44 3.75 18.49
C VAL A 25 3.45 4.21 17.04
N ALA A 26 4.11 5.32 16.71
CA ALA A 26 4.27 5.78 15.33
C ALA A 26 5.01 4.74 14.47
N ASP A 27 6.11 4.18 14.98
CA ASP A 27 6.85 3.10 14.32
C ASP A 27 6.01 1.85 14.06
N GLU A 28 5.12 1.47 14.98
CA GLU A 28 4.23 0.31 14.81
C GLU A 28 3.16 0.57 13.74
N LEU A 29 2.59 1.77 13.72
CA LEU A 29 1.62 2.18 12.72
C LEU A 29 2.26 2.20 11.32
N ASP A 30 3.42 2.80 11.19
CA ASP A 30 4.16 2.85 9.92
C ASP A 30 4.53 1.44 9.43
N ARG A 31 4.94 0.54 10.33
CA ARG A 31 5.16 -0.86 9.97
C ARG A 31 3.89 -1.56 9.50
N ALA A 32 2.74 -1.28 10.11
CA ALA A 32 1.46 -1.83 9.68
C ALA A 32 1.07 -1.31 8.28
N ARG A 33 1.19 -0.01 8.04
CA ARG A 33 0.96 0.63 6.74
C ARG A 33 1.88 0.05 5.66
N ALA A 34 3.18 -0.04 5.95
CA ALA A 34 4.17 -0.61 5.02
C ALA A 34 3.84 -2.06 4.65
N ARG A 35 3.37 -2.88 5.61
CA ARG A 35 2.95 -4.27 5.36
C ARG A 35 1.71 -4.34 4.49
N GLU A 36 0.76 -3.43 4.66
CA GLU A 36 -0.46 -3.38 3.87
C GLU A 36 -0.14 -3.01 2.41
N TYR A 37 0.70 -2.00 2.20
CA TYR A 37 1.20 -1.69 0.87
C TYR A 37 1.97 -2.86 0.23
N ALA A 38 2.83 -3.55 0.97
CA ALA A 38 3.57 -4.71 0.49
C ALA A 38 2.65 -5.90 0.13
N LEU A 39 1.57 -6.09 0.90
CA LEU A 39 0.55 -7.09 0.60
C LEU A 39 -0.16 -6.78 -0.72
N LEU A 40 -0.64 -5.54 -0.90
CA LEU A 40 -1.27 -5.09 -2.14
C LEU A 40 -0.32 -5.20 -3.33
N ALA A 41 0.94 -4.77 -3.17
CA ALA A 41 1.97 -4.91 -4.19
C ALA A 41 2.13 -6.38 -4.64
N THR A 42 2.24 -7.29 -3.68
CA THR A 42 2.41 -8.73 -3.95
C THR A 42 1.21 -9.32 -4.70
N LEU A 43 -0.02 -8.97 -4.30
CA LEU A 43 -1.25 -9.49 -4.90
C LEU A 43 -1.53 -8.92 -6.30
N LEU A 44 -1.03 -7.71 -6.58
CA LEU A 44 -1.26 -7.01 -7.84
C LEU A 44 -0.11 -7.18 -8.84
N ALA A 45 1.06 -7.66 -8.40
CA ALA A 45 2.19 -7.94 -9.30
C ALA A 45 2.03 -9.25 -10.10
N ARG A 46 1.31 -10.22 -9.55
CA ARG A 46 1.07 -11.54 -10.17
C ARG A 46 0.03 -12.34 -9.40
N GLY A 47 -0.54 -13.37 -10.03
CA GLY A 47 -1.41 -14.32 -9.35
C GLY A 47 -0.73 -14.97 -8.13
N PRO A 48 -1.43 -15.09 -6.97
CA PRO A 48 -0.84 -15.62 -5.74
C PRO A 48 -0.61 -17.14 -5.84
N GLY A 49 0.56 -17.59 -5.38
CA GLY A 49 0.85 -19.02 -5.22
C GLY A 49 0.14 -19.63 -4.02
N ALA A 50 0.16 -20.98 -3.93
CA ALA A 50 -0.53 -21.75 -2.91
C ALA A 50 -0.13 -21.34 -1.47
N GLU A 51 1.14 -21.07 -1.22
CA GLU A 51 1.63 -20.63 0.09
C GLU A 51 1.00 -19.30 0.52
N LEU A 52 0.96 -18.31 -0.40
CA LEU A 52 0.35 -17.01 -0.12
C LEU A 52 -1.16 -17.16 0.13
N ILE A 53 -1.86 -17.95 -0.68
CA ILE A 53 -3.30 -18.22 -0.48
C ILE A 53 -3.53 -18.85 0.89
N GLY A 54 -2.72 -19.83 1.31
CA GLY A 54 -2.82 -20.44 2.63
C GLY A 54 -2.60 -19.43 3.78
N ARG A 55 -1.65 -18.52 3.62
CA ARG A 55 -1.40 -17.43 4.59
C ARG A 55 -2.56 -16.44 4.64
N LEU A 56 -3.11 -16.05 3.48
CA LEU A 56 -4.27 -15.16 3.39
C LEU A 56 -5.50 -15.77 4.06
N ALA A 57 -5.76 -17.07 3.86
CA ALA A 57 -6.88 -17.77 4.47
C ALA A 57 -6.84 -17.79 6.00
N SER A 58 -5.69 -17.51 6.62
CA SER A 58 -5.50 -17.40 8.07
C SER A 58 -5.55 -15.98 8.63
N LEU A 59 -5.78 -14.96 7.78
CA LEU A 59 -5.90 -13.58 8.23
C LEU A 59 -7.07 -13.42 9.18
N GLN A 60 -6.85 -12.62 10.22
CA GLN A 60 -7.90 -12.23 11.17
C GLN A 60 -8.34 -10.80 10.86
N GLY A 61 -9.64 -10.57 10.91
CA GLY A 61 -10.20 -9.23 10.78
C GLY A 61 -10.92 -8.81 12.07
N ASP A 62 -11.11 -7.50 12.21
CA ASP A 62 -11.92 -6.90 13.28
C ASP A 62 -13.14 -6.17 12.70
N ALA A 63 -13.87 -5.42 13.55
CA ALA A 63 -15.08 -4.69 13.14
C ALA A 63 -14.78 -3.36 12.40
N THR A 64 -13.52 -3.00 12.17
CA THR A 64 -13.17 -1.84 11.34
C THR A 64 -13.39 -2.13 9.86
N PRO A 65 -13.59 -1.11 9.00
CA PRO A 65 -13.72 -1.32 7.55
C PRO A 65 -12.55 -2.11 6.96
N LEU A 66 -11.30 -1.84 7.38
CA LEU A 66 -10.12 -2.57 6.94
C LEU A 66 -10.11 -4.02 7.47
N GLY A 67 -10.44 -4.21 8.75
CA GLY A 67 -10.53 -5.55 9.36
C GLY A 67 -11.60 -6.41 8.69
N MET A 68 -12.76 -5.85 8.39
CA MET A 68 -13.81 -6.56 7.63
C MET A 68 -13.34 -6.94 6.22
N ALA A 69 -12.55 -6.08 5.55
CA ALA A 69 -11.97 -6.39 4.25
C ALA A 69 -10.92 -7.51 4.34
N HIS A 70 -10.09 -7.54 5.38
CA HIS A 70 -9.17 -8.66 5.67
C HIS A 70 -9.94 -9.98 5.88
N ALA A 71 -11.00 -9.98 6.69
CA ALA A 71 -11.83 -11.17 6.91
C ALA A 71 -12.48 -11.66 5.61
N ALA A 72 -12.97 -10.74 4.76
CA ALA A 72 -13.56 -11.09 3.47
C ALA A 72 -12.52 -11.66 2.50
N LEU A 73 -11.28 -11.13 2.51
CA LEU A 73 -10.16 -11.66 1.73
C LEU A 73 -9.75 -13.05 2.22
N ALA A 74 -9.67 -13.26 3.54
CA ALA A 74 -9.38 -14.57 4.14
C ALA A 74 -10.39 -15.63 3.71
N ASP A 75 -11.65 -15.30 3.75
CA ASP A 75 -12.78 -16.12 3.34
C ASP A 75 -12.70 -16.48 1.84
N ALA A 76 -12.38 -15.52 0.98
CA ALA A 76 -12.17 -15.76 -0.44
C ALA A 76 -10.94 -16.64 -0.69
N ALA A 77 -9.83 -16.38 -0.02
CA ALA A 77 -8.62 -17.20 -0.10
C ALA A 77 -8.88 -18.66 0.31
N GLY A 78 -9.66 -18.88 1.40
CA GLY A 78 -10.04 -20.22 1.85
C GLY A 78 -10.90 -21.02 0.84
N ARG A 79 -11.55 -20.32 -0.09
CA ARG A 79 -12.32 -20.93 -1.19
C ARG A 79 -11.57 -20.96 -2.52
N SER A 80 -10.37 -20.40 -2.59
CA SER A 80 -9.57 -20.30 -3.82
C SER A 80 -8.45 -21.32 -3.84
N SER A 81 -8.07 -21.74 -5.02
CA SER A 81 -6.83 -22.46 -5.31
C SER A 81 -5.86 -21.54 -6.06
N GLU A 82 -4.57 -21.89 -6.06
CA GLU A 82 -3.56 -21.22 -6.90
C GLU A 82 -4.03 -21.12 -8.36
N ALA A 83 -4.53 -22.23 -8.93
CA ALA A 83 -4.98 -22.27 -10.31
C ALA A 83 -6.18 -21.34 -10.56
N SER A 84 -7.14 -21.27 -9.64
CA SER A 84 -8.31 -20.38 -9.79
C SER A 84 -7.94 -18.91 -9.65
N ALA A 85 -7.07 -18.57 -8.70
CA ALA A 85 -6.62 -17.20 -8.49
C ALA A 85 -5.70 -16.71 -9.62
N ALA A 86 -4.81 -17.57 -10.11
CA ALA A 86 -3.95 -17.27 -11.27
C ALA A 86 -4.79 -17.07 -12.54
N ARG A 87 -5.84 -17.87 -12.75
CA ARG A 87 -6.76 -17.69 -13.88
C ARG A 87 -7.52 -16.38 -13.79
N GLU A 88 -8.04 -16.04 -12.61
CA GLU A 88 -8.72 -14.76 -12.39
C GLU A 88 -7.78 -13.56 -12.61
N TYR A 89 -6.54 -13.66 -12.13
CA TYR A 89 -5.50 -12.65 -12.40
C TYR A 89 -5.30 -12.44 -13.90
N PHE A 90 -5.10 -13.55 -14.63
CA PHE A 90 -4.89 -13.49 -16.07
C PHE A 90 -6.09 -12.84 -16.79
N ASP A 91 -7.31 -13.26 -16.45
CA ASP A 91 -8.53 -12.74 -17.10
C ASP A 91 -8.74 -11.23 -16.81
N LEU A 92 -8.31 -10.75 -15.63
CA LEU A 92 -8.43 -9.35 -15.22
C LEU A 92 -7.34 -8.45 -15.81
N PHE A 93 -6.09 -8.87 -15.80
CA PHE A 93 -4.95 -7.99 -16.05
C PHE A 93 -4.18 -8.29 -17.35
N ASP A 94 -4.05 -9.56 -17.74
CA ASP A 94 -3.29 -9.95 -18.91
C ASP A 94 -4.15 -10.16 -20.15
N GLY A 95 -5.24 -10.94 -20.06
CA GLY A 95 -6.25 -11.20 -21.06
C GLY A 95 -5.71 -11.61 -22.45
N LEU A 96 -6.62 -11.93 -23.39
CA LEU A 96 -6.26 -12.10 -24.79
C LEU A 96 -6.31 -10.74 -25.51
N GLY A 97 -5.19 -10.01 -25.47
CA GLY A 97 -5.01 -8.70 -26.12
C GLY A 97 -4.94 -7.50 -25.16
N GLN A 98 -5.91 -7.33 -24.30
CA GLN A 98 -5.86 -6.40 -23.13
C GLN A 98 -6.70 -7.01 -22.02
N GLY A 99 -6.20 -6.95 -20.78
CA GLY A 99 -6.99 -7.31 -19.60
C GLY A 99 -8.23 -6.43 -19.45
N GLN A 100 -9.16 -6.87 -18.62
CA GLN A 100 -10.38 -6.09 -18.33
C GLN A 100 -10.05 -4.78 -17.59
N ILE A 101 -8.93 -4.75 -16.86
CA ILE A 101 -8.44 -3.62 -16.08
C ILE A 101 -6.97 -3.37 -16.41
N LEU A 102 -6.64 -2.13 -16.73
CA LEU A 102 -5.27 -1.70 -16.94
C LEU A 102 -4.75 -1.01 -15.66
N PRO A 103 -3.87 -1.66 -14.87
CA PRO A 103 -3.50 -1.22 -13.52
C PRO A 103 -2.41 -0.14 -13.51
N TYR A 104 -2.53 0.88 -14.38
CA TYR A 104 -1.51 1.90 -14.60
C TYR A 104 -2.04 3.30 -14.32
N ALA A 105 -1.24 4.12 -13.60
CA ALA A 105 -1.57 5.51 -13.31
C ALA A 105 -1.85 6.32 -14.58
N SER A 106 -1.03 6.18 -15.62
CA SER A 106 -1.21 6.87 -16.89
C SER A 106 -2.57 6.59 -17.52
N GLN A 107 -3.04 5.35 -17.49
CA GLN A 107 -4.37 4.97 -17.99
C GLN A 107 -5.49 5.69 -17.23
N TYR A 108 -5.44 5.70 -15.90
CA TYR A 108 -6.47 6.33 -15.06
C TYR A 108 -6.46 7.86 -15.11
N LEU A 109 -5.28 8.46 -15.33
CA LEU A 109 -5.10 9.91 -15.34
C LEU A 109 -5.35 10.53 -16.72
N THR A 110 -4.99 9.82 -17.80
CA THR A 110 -5.01 10.38 -19.17
C THR A 110 -5.86 9.58 -20.16
N GLY A 111 -6.32 8.38 -19.80
CA GLY A 111 -7.03 7.47 -20.70
C GLY A 111 -6.12 6.72 -21.68
N SER A 112 -4.80 6.80 -21.50
CA SER A 112 -3.82 6.11 -22.36
C SER A 112 -2.60 5.70 -21.54
N LEU A 113 -1.94 4.61 -21.94
CA LEU A 113 -0.68 4.17 -21.33
C LEU A 113 0.46 5.13 -21.69
N TYR A 114 1.44 5.20 -20.78
CA TYR A 114 2.65 6.04 -20.92
C TYR A 114 2.37 7.54 -20.79
N GLY A 115 3.17 8.38 -21.44
CA GLY A 115 2.99 9.82 -21.45
C GLY A 115 3.60 10.53 -20.23
N ARG A 116 3.13 11.76 -19.99
CA ARG A 116 3.72 12.66 -19.00
C ARG A 116 3.73 12.09 -17.55
N PRO A 117 2.67 11.42 -17.05
CA PRO A 117 2.69 10.88 -15.69
C PRO A 117 3.86 9.91 -15.45
N LEU A 118 4.15 9.05 -16.43
CA LEU A 118 5.26 8.10 -16.36
C LEU A 118 6.63 8.79 -16.41
N VAL A 119 6.79 9.83 -17.22
CA VAL A 119 8.04 10.60 -17.27
C VAL A 119 8.34 11.25 -15.92
N GLU A 120 7.33 11.84 -15.28
CA GLU A 120 7.47 12.48 -13.98
C GLU A 120 7.78 11.44 -12.86
N LEU A 121 7.20 10.25 -12.94
CA LEU A 121 7.47 9.15 -12.01
C LEU A 121 8.92 8.66 -12.14
N ARG A 122 9.41 8.46 -13.37
CA ARG A 122 10.80 8.06 -13.63
C ARG A 122 11.81 9.03 -13.05
N GLU A 123 11.54 10.32 -13.15
CA GLU A 123 12.40 11.33 -12.54
C GLU A 123 12.39 11.24 -11.00
N THR A 124 11.22 11.00 -10.41
CA THR A 124 11.11 10.76 -8.96
C THR A 124 11.85 9.49 -8.53
N PHE A 125 11.72 8.39 -9.27
CA PHE A 125 12.45 7.14 -8.98
C PHE A 125 13.97 7.34 -9.06
N ARG A 126 14.45 8.09 -10.06
CA ARG A 126 15.86 8.44 -10.18
C ARG A 126 16.37 9.21 -8.96
N VAL A 127 15.59 10.17 -8.45
CA VAL A 127 15.93 10.95 -7.25
C VAL A 127 15.93 10.08 -5.98
N LEU A 128 14.97 9.14 -5.88
CA LEU A 128 14.87 8.22 -4.75
C LEU A 128 15.86 7.04 -4.84
N GLY A 129 16.60 6.90 -5.93
CA GLY A 129 17.50 5.76 -6.15
C GLY A 129 16.73 4.43 -6.31
N VAL A 130 15.48 4.48 -6.77
CA VAL A 130 14.65 3.30 -7.04
C VAL A 130 14.95 2.79 -8.45
N GLU A 131 15.37 1.55 -8.55
CA GLU A 131 15.58 0.85 -9.82
C GLU A 131 14.49 -0.20 -10.01
N GLN A 132 13.84 -0.18 -11.18
CA GLN A 132 12.86 -1.20 -11.52
C GLN A 132 13.55 -2.48 -11.97
N VAL A 133 13.26 -3.58 -11.29
CA VAL A 133 13.80 -4.90 -11.62
C VAL A 133 13.12 -5.49 -12.86
N ASN A 134 11.81 -5.31 -13.00
CA ASN A 134 11.04 -5.79 -14.15
C ASN A 134 10.88 -4.69 -15.20
N GLN A 135 11.70 -4.73 -16.25
CA GLN A 135 11.68 -3.74 -17.33
C GLN A 135 10.56 -3.98 -18.37
N SER A 136 9.79 -5.06 -18.26
CA SER A 136 8.70 -5.36 -19.19
C SER A 136 7.41 -4.61 -18.89
N GLU A 137 7.26 -4.11 -17.66
CA GLU A 137 6.09 -3.36 -17.20
C GLU A 137 6.42 -1.87 -17.04
N PRO A 138 5.51 -0.95 -17.40
CA PRO A 138 5.65 0.46 -17.05
C PRO A 138 5.74 0.67 -15.54
N GLU A 139 6.57 1.60 -15.10
CA GLU A 139 6.85 1.86 -13.69
C GLU A 139 5.63 2.38 -12.91
N ASP A 140 4.63 2.91 -13.59
CA ASP A 140 3.37 3.43 -13.03
C ASP A 140 2.30 2.35 -12.78
N HIS A 141 2.70 1.07 -12.84
CA HIS A 141 1.86 -0.04 -12.41
C HIS A 141 1.54 0.06 -10.92
N ILE A 142 0.29 -0.19 -10.51
CA ILE A 142 -0.17 -0.06 -9.11
C ILE A 142 0.69 -0.88 -8.13
N ALA A 143 1.14 -2.08 -8.53
CA ALA A 143 1.99 -2.90 -7.68
C ALA A 143 3.34 -2.23 -7.39
N THR A 144 3.98 -1.62 -8.41
CA THR A 144 5.24 -0.88 -8.26
C THR A 144 5.08 0.34 -7.36
N LEU A 145 3.95 1.06 -7.49
CA LEU A 145 3.67 2.22 -6.65
C LEU A 145 3.41 1.80 -5.19
N CYS A 146 2.69 0.71 -4.97
CA CYS A 146 2.49 0.15 -3.62
C CYS A 146 3.81 -0.36 -3.02
N GLU A 147 4.67 -1.03 -3.80
CA GLU A 147 5.99 -1.47 -3.35
C GLU A 147 6.87 -0.28 -2.94
N THR A 148 6.84 0.80 -3.74
CA THR A 148 7.55 2.04 -3.43
C THR A 148 7.05 2.65 -2.12
N MET A 149 5.74 2.74 -1.91
CA MET A 149 5.17 3.22 -0.64
C MET A 149 5.59 2.35 0.54
N ALA A 150 5.56 1.03 0.40
CA ALA A 150 6.04 0.11 1.43
C ALA A 150 7.51 0.39 1.78
N GLY A 151 8.34 0.63 0.78
CA GLY A 151 9.76 0.96 0.96
C GLY A 151 10.00 2.32 1.63
N LEU A 152 9.26 3.35 1.25
CA LEU A 152 9.36 4.69 1.82
C LEU A 152 8.93 4.70 3.30
N ILE A 153 7.75 4.17 3.59
CA ILE A 153 7.20 4.11 4.95
C ILE A 153 8.02 3.17 5.84
N GLY A 154 8.44 2.03 5.29
CA GLY A 154 9.24 1.02 6.01
C GLY A 154 10.73 1.36 6.14
N GLY A 155 11.19 2.47 5.53
CA GLY A 155 12.58 2.94 5.62
C GLY A 155 13.58 2.16 4.76
N ALA A 156 13.13 1.28 3.87
CA ALA A 156 13.98 0.60 2.89
C ALA A 156 14.41 1.53 1.73
N ILE A 157 13.56 2.51 1.40
CA ILE A 157 13.86 3.59 0.47
C ILE A 157 14.06 4.85 1.32
N THR A 158 15.26 5.43 1.23
CA THR A 158 15.60 6.65 1.95
C THR A 158 15.32 7.88 1.10
N GLY A 159 14.57 8.84 1.67
CA GLY A 159 14.26 10.11 1.03
C GLY A 159 14.17 11.24 2.07
N PRO A 160 13.92 12.48 1.64
CA PRO A 160 13.59 13.58 2.53
C PRO A 160 12.40 13.26 3.44
N GLY A 161 12.35 13.87 4.64
CA GLY A 161 11.20 13.70 5.53
C GLY A 161 9.89 14.08 4.82
N GLY A 162 8.84 13.24 4.95
CA GLY A 162 7.55 13.43 4.29
C GLY A 162 7.52 13.02 2.82
N CYS A 163 8.57 12.37 2.30
CA CYS A 163 8.60 11.91 0.90
C CYS A 163 7.53 10.86 0.58
N ASP A 164 7.09 10.06 1.55
CA ASP A 164 5.97 9.14 1.44
C ASP A 164 4.64 9.88 1.21
N ARG A 165 4.40 10.98 1.94
CA ARG A 165 3.24 11.87 1.75
C ARG A 165 3.22 12.47 0.34
N ASP A 166 4.35 13.04 -0.08
CA ASP A 166 4.47 13.66 -1.40
C ASP A 166 4.30 12.63 -2.52
N PHE A 167 4.85 11.44 -2.34
CA PHE A 167 4.71 10.34 -3.28
C PHE A 167 3.26 9.86 -3.36
N PHE A 168 2.60 9.63 -2.23
CA PHE A 168 1.18 9.26 -2.18
C PHE A 168 0.31 10.30 -2.88
N ALA A 169 0.44 11.58 -2.49
CA ALA A 169 -0.36 12.67 -3.04
C ALA A 169 -0.21 12.79 -4.57
N LYS A 170 1.00 12.60 -5.08
CA LYS A 170 1.30 12.77 -6.50
C LYS A 170 0.94 11.55 -7.34
N TYR A 171 1.16 10.32 -6.83
CA TYR A 171 1.14 9.11 -7.65
C TYR A 171 0.02 8.11 -7.32
N LEU A 172 -0.69 8.25 -6.18
CA LEU A 172 -1.74 7.31 -5.76
C LEU A 172 -3.08 7.99 -5.47
N ALA A 173 -3.08 9.09 -4.71
CA ALA A 173 -4.28 9.70 -4.15
C ALA A 173 -5.39 9.99 -5.17
N THR A 174 -5.02 10.36 -6.39
CA THR A 174 -5.98 10.84 -7.40
C THR A 174 -6.66 9.73 -8.20
N TRP A 175 -6.15 8.50 -8.15
CA TRP A 175 -6.65 7.44 -9.03
C TRP A 175 -6.74 6.04 -8.39
N ALA A 176 -5.88 5.72 -7.41
CA ALA A 176 -5.82 4.36 -6.86
C ALA A 176 -7.16 3.90 -6.27
N GLY A 177 -7.89 4.79 -5.59
CA GLY A 177 -9.23 4.47 -5.09
C GLY A 177 -10.20 4.04 -6.21
N ARG A 178 -10.16 4.70 -7.38
CA ARG A 178 -10.99 4.33 -8.55
C ARG A 178 -10.59 2.97 -9.10
N PHE A 179 -9.28 2.70 -9.20
CA PHE A 179 -8.78 1.40 -9.62
C PHE A 179 -9.31 0.26 -8.73
N PHE A 180 -9.25 0.42 -7.41
CA PHE A 180 -9.76 -0.60 -6.49
C PHE A 180 -11.28 -0.78 -6.57
N VAL A 181 -12.04 0.28 -6.82
CA VAL A 181 -13.49 0.18 -7.10
C VAL A 181 -13.76 -0.60 -8.39
N ASP A 182 -12.99 -0.37 -9.45
CA ASP A 182 -13.14 -1.10 -10.70
C ASP A 182 -12.78 -2.58 -10.52
N LEU A 183 -11.73 -2.87 -9.77
CA LEU A 183 -11.33 -4.23 -9.42
C LEU A 183 -12.41 -4.97 -8.61
N GLU A 184 -13.02 -4.29 -7.63
CA GLU A 184 -14.13 -4.82 -6.83
C GLU A 184 -15.34 -5.20 -7.71
N ARG A 185 -15.57 -4.45 -8.79
CA ARG A 185 -16.74 -4.60 -9.68
C ARG A 185 -16.52 -5.56 -10.83
N ALA A 186 -15.30 -5.81 -11.26
CA ALA A 186 -14.99 -6.59 -12.45
C ALA A 186 -15.47 -8.05 -12.33
N ASN A 187 -15.28 -8.67 -11.16
CA ASN A 187 -15.80 -10.01 -10.84
C ASN A 187 -16.25 -10.06 -9.37
N PRO A 188 -17.46 -9.58 -9.00
CA PRO A 188 -17.86 -9.39 -7.61
C PRO A 188 -17.84 -10.65 -6.73
N ALA A 189 -17.87 -11.83 -7.31
CA ALA A 189 -17.79 -13.11 -6.59
C ALA A 189 -16.35 -13.64 -6.46
N GLY A 190 -15.39 -13.03 -7.15
CA GLY A 190 -14.01 -13.48 -7.27
C GLY A 190 -13.13 -13.16 -6.07
N PHE A 191 -11.94 -13.74 -6.10
CA PHE A 191 -10.88 -13.45 -5.14
C PHE A 191 -10.40 -12.00 -5.26
N TYR A 192 -10.19 -11.51 -6.49
CA TYR A 192 -9.70 -10.16 -6.74
C TYR A 192 -10.70 -9.06 -6.41
N ALA A 193 -12.01 -9.36 -6.36
CA ALA A 193 -12.97 -8.40 -5.81
C ALA A 193 -12.68 -8.10 -4.32
N ARG A 194 -12.18 -9.07 -3.55
CA ARG A 194 -11.80 -8.86 -2.14
C ARG A 194 -10.47 -8.13 -2.00
N VAL A 195 -9.54 -8.32 -2.94
CA VAL A 195 -8.35 -7.47 -3.07
C VAL A 195 -8.77 -6.02 -3.38
N GLY A 196 -9.75 -5.82 -4.26
CA GLY A 196 -10.34 -4.52 -4.55
C GLY A 196 -10.95 -3.86 -3.32
N SER A 197 -11.77 -4.59 -2.55
CA SER A 197 -12.38 -4.08 -1.30
C SER A 197 -11.32 -3.71 -0.26
N LEU A 198 -10.27 -4.53 -0.11
CA LEU A 198 -9.15 -4.26 0.80
C LEU A 198 -8.39 -2.99 0.39
N GLY A 199 -7.98 -2.91 -0.87
CA GLY A 199 -7.25 -1.76 -1.38
C GLY A 199 -8.05 -0.47 -1.30
N ARG A 200 -9.36 -0.50 -1.59
CA ARG A 200 -10.24 0.67 -1.44
C ARG A 200 -10.31 1.13 0.02
N ALA A 201 -10.58 0.23 0.96
CA ALA A 201 -10.64 0.57 2.38
C ALA A 201 -9.31 1.14 2.88
N PHE A 202 -8.19 0.61 2.42
CA PHE A 202 -6.87 1.10 2.78
C PHE A 202 -6.56 2.47 2.15
N MET A 203 -6.89 2.70 0.88
CA MET A 203 -6.72 4.01 0.23
C MET A 203 -7.56 5.10 0.88
N ASP A 204 -8.76 4.78 1.37
CA ASP A 204 -9.60 5.73 2.11
C ASP A 204 -8.89 6.16 3.42
N ILE A 205 -8.32 5.21 4.17
CA ILE A 205 -7.54 5.47 5.39
C ILE A 205 -6.31 6.33 5.09
N GLU A 206 -5.52 5.97 4.08
CA GLU A 206 -4.31 6.71 3.70
C GLU A 206 -4.64 8.14 3.25
N THR A 207 -5.72 8.31 2.49
CA THR A 207 -6.18 9.63 2.05
C THR A 207 -6.56 10.50 3.25
N GLU A 208 -7.26 9.94 4.23
CA GLU A 208 -7.62 10.65 5.47
C GLU A 208 -6.36 10.96 6.29
N ALA A 209 -5.48 9.97 6.50
CA ALA A 209 -4.26 10.15 7.30
C ALA A 209 -3.35 11.24 6.71
N TYR A 210 -3.17 11.28 5.40
CA TYR A 210 -2.36 12.29 4.74
C TYR A 210 -3.05 13.66 4.58
N SER A 211 -4.36 13.77 4.85
CA SER A 211 -5.08 15.06 4.86
C SER A 211 -4.75 15.91 6.09
N PHE A 212 -4.31 15.29 7.19
CA PHE A 212 -3.91 16.02 8.39
C PHE A 212 -2.52 16.65 8.20
N PRO A 213 -2.30 17.88 8.67
CA PRO A 213 -0.97 18.49 8.67
C PRO A 213 -0.01 17.68 9.54
N ALA A 214 1.25 17.62 9.11
CA ALA A 214 2.34 16.95 9.83
C ALA A 214 2.75 17.71 11.09
#